data_554cb2a793369e45922eac451655d860
#
_entry.id   554cb2a793369e45922eac451655d860
#
_cell.length_a   1.000
_cell.length_b   1.000
_cell.length_c   1.000
_cell.angle_alpha   90.00
_cell.angle_beta   90.00
_cell.angle_gamma   90.00
#
_symmetry.space_group_name_H-M   'P 1'
#
loop_
_entity.id
_entity.type
_entity.pdbx_description
1 polymer ?
#
loop_
_entity_poly.entity_id
_entity_poly.type
_entity_poly.pdbx_seq_one_letter_code
_entity_poly.pdbx_strand_id
1 'polypeptide(L)'
;MKAKIRTGLTLVVVMLLSGLFSLEQSTWAQSENTNCKEVKGNLQVSFGPGVANGTITNGGIFNGTAATIFNDGSVVPTADPTTVTFTGDTVITTNAGVLVTHDVYVFDFVRSLGPGMLRIDPSASTGIFAGATGVVYLNVIFGGPESGQAKLAGQICFAKE
;
A
#
# COMPACT_ATOMS: atom_id res chain seq x y z
N MET A 1 68.99 -27.34 2.89
CA MET A 1 68.88 -26.02 3.58
C MET A 1 68.00 -25.09 2.82
N LYS A 2 67.09 -24.37 3.50
CA LYS A 2 66.22 -23.29 3.02
C LYS A 2 64.93 -23.67 2.33
N ALA A 3 63.89 -23.89 3.15
CA ALA A 3 62.48 -23.63 2.80
C ALA A 3 61.70 -23.34 4.10
N LYS A 4 61.80 -22.15 4.59
CA LYS A 4 60.86 -21.61 5.62
C LYS A 4 60.85 -20.11 5.44
N ILE A 5 59.80 -19.57 4.97
CA ILE A 5 59.27 -18.20 5.07
C ILE A 5 58.39 -17.97 3.84
N ARG A 6 57.14 -18.44 3.85
CA ARG A 6 56.08 -17.96 2.95
C ARG A 6 54.66 -18.15 3.54
N THR A 7 54.51 -18.59 4.78
CA THR A 7 53.21 -18.85 5.39
C THR A 7 52.69 -17.74 6.29
N GLY A 8 53.46 -16.66 6.50
CA GLY A 8 53.08 -15.58 7.41
C GLY A 8 52.34 -14.40 6.76
N LEU A 9 52.47 -14.27 5.44
CA LEU A 9 51.94 -13.06 4.76
C LEU A 9 50.50 -13.22 4.26
N THR A 10 50.05 -14.45 4.07
CA THR A 10 48.71 -14.74 3.56
C THR A 10 47.62 -14.63 4.64
N LEU A 11 47.99 -14.82 5.90
CA LEU A 11 47.03 -14.79 7.01
C LEU A 11 46.66 -13.34 7.44
N VAL A 12 47.56 -12.38 7.23
CA VAL A 12 47.33 -10.98 7.59
C VAL A 12 46.44 -10.27 6.57
N VAL A 13 46.48 -10.67 5.31
CA VAL A 13 45.64 -10.08 4.26
C VAL A 13 44.20 -10.54 4.35
N VAL A 14 43.94 -11.77 4.83
CA VAL A 14 42.57 -12.27 5.00
C VAL A 14 41.87 -11.62 6.19
N MET A 15 42.58 -11.23 7.24
CA MET A 15 41.99 -10.53 8.40
C MET A 15 41.71 -9.04 8.14
N LEU A 16 42.39 -8.41 7.16
CA LEU A 16 42.14 -7.01 6.81
C LEU A 16 40.95 -6.83 5.84
N LEU A 17 40.54 -7.88 5.13
CA LEU A 17 39.38 -7.85 4.23
C LEU A 17 38.06 -8.18 4.95
N SER A 18 38.09 -8.78 6.12
CA SER A 18 36.90 -9.05 6.91
C SER A 18 36.37 -7.86 7.73
N GLY A 19 37.14 -6.79 7.82
CA GLY A 19 36.79 -5.58 8.57
C GLY A 19 36.02 -4.53 7.76
N LEU A 20 35.89 -4.67 6.45
CA LEU A 20 35.28 -3.66 5.56
C LEU A 20 33.86 -3.97 5.12
N PHE A 21 33.29 -5.12 5.50
CA PHE A 21 31.87 -5.36 5.37
C PHE A 21 31.14 -5.09 6.71
N SER A 22 31.32 -3.89 7.26
CA SER A 22 30.24 -3.29 8.03
C SER A 22 29.15 -3.00 7.01
N LEU A 23 28.28 -3.99 6.80
CA LEU A 23 26.95 -3.76 6.28
C LEU A 23 26.35 -2.67 7.16
N GLU A 24 26.36 -1.43 6.67
CA GLU A 24 25.38 -0.47 7.10
C GLU A 24 24.03 -1.14 6.81
N GLN A 25 23.54 -1.88 7.79
CA GLN A 25 22.12 -2.09 7.91
C GLN A 25 21.57 -0.67 8.00
N SER A 26 21.15 -0.15 6.86
CA SER A 26 20.20 0.93 6.84
C SER A 26 19.04 0.43 7.69
N THR A 27 19.12 0.71 8.97
CA THR A 27 17.96 0.73 9.85
C THR A 27 17.04 1.72 9.17
N TRP A 28 16.12 1.20 8.35
CA TRP A 28 14.90 1.90 8.04
C TRP A 28 14.40 2.28 9.43
N ALA A 29 14.58 3.55 9.79
CA ALA A 29 14.07 4.07 11.04
C ALA A 29 12.57 3.73 10.99
N GLN A 30 12.21 2.63 11.60
CA GLN A 30 10.86 2.43 12.07
C GLN A 30 10.69 3.57 13.06
N SER A 31 10.17 4.68 12.55
CA SER A 31 9.56 5.68 13.39
C SER A 31 8.65 4.85 14.29
N GLU A 32 9.00 4.74 15.57
CA GLU A 32 8.10 4.23 16.61
C GLU A 32 6.92 5.19 16.71
N ASN A 33 6.13 5.22 15.63
CA ASN A 33 4.87 5.92 15.64
C ASN A 33 3.88 4.99 16.34
N THR A 34 3.85 5.09 17.66
CA THR A 34 2.98 4.32 18.55
C THR A 34 1.48 4.52 18.28
N ASN A 35 1.12 5.35 17.31
CA ASN A 35 -0.26 5.69 16.95
C ASN A 35 -0.72 5.05 15.62
N CYS A 36 -0.05 4.01 15.16
CA CYS A 36 -0.49 3.26 13.97
C CYS A 36 -1.51 2.18 14.36
N LYS A 37 -2.58 2.07 13.58
CA LYS A 37 -3.61 1.04 13.75
C LYS A 37 -3.75 0.22 12.48
N GLU A 38 -4.00 -1.06 12.65
CA GLU A 38 -4.33 -1.97 11.55
C GLU A 38 -5.73 -1.63 11.02
N VAL A 39 -5.85 -1.60 9.69
CA VAL A 39 -7.10 -1.46 8.98
C VAL A 39 -7.56 -2.83 8.50
N LYS A 40 -8.78 -3.19 8.81
CA LYS A 40 -9.48 -4.36 8.26
C LYS A 40 -10.93 -3.96 7.98
N GLY A 41 -11.51 -4.51 6.91
CA GLY A 41 -12.92 -4.24 6.60
C GLY A 41 -13.39 -4.99 5.37
N ASN A 42 -14.70 -4.92 5.13
CA ASN A 42 -15.31 -5.42 3.91
C ASN A 42 -15.92 -4.23 3.16
N LEU A 43 -15.74 -4.19 1.85
CA LEU A 43 -16.31 -3.19 0.96
C LEU A 43 -17.29 -3.88 0.01
N GLN A 44 -18.50 -3.41 -0.03
CA GLN A 44 -19.47 -3.68 -1.10
C GLN A 44 -19.39 -2.50 -2.05
N VAL A 45 -19.14 -2.75 -3.34
CA VAL A 45 -18.91 -1.69 -4.32
C VAL A 45 -19.80 -1.87 -5.54
N SER A 46 -20.31 -0.75 -6.05
CA SER A 46 -20.97 -0.63 -7.34
C SER A 46 -20.16 0.25 -8.27
N PHE A 47 -20.11 -0.12 -9.55
CA PHE A 47 -19.33 0.57 -10.57
C PHE A 47 -20.25 1.30 -11.53
N GLY A 48 -19.84 2.49 -11.92
CA GLY A 48 -20.41 3.31 -12.99
C GLY A 48 -19.33 3.85 -13.92
N PRO A 49 -19.71 4.60 -14.96
CA PRO A 49 -18.74 5.19 -15.87
C PRO A 49 -17.78 6.15 -15.11
N GLY A 50 -16.51 5.78 -15.03
CA GLY A 50 -15.46 6.59 -14.38
C GLY A 50 -15.55 6.67 -12.85
N VAL A 51 -16.47 5.96 -12.21
CA VAL A 51 -16.68 6.04 -10.76
C VAL A 51 -16.95 4.69 -10.13
N ALA A 52 -16.65 4.57 -8.84
CA ALA A 52 -17.11 3.47 -8.01
C ALA A 52 -17.64 4.01 -6.68
N ASN A 53 -18.75 3.46 -6.21
CA ASN A 53 -19.34 3.82 -4.92
C ASN A 53 -19.53 2.58 -4.07
N GLY A 54 -19.29 2.68 -2.78
CA GLY A 54 -19.37 1.53 -1.91
C GLY A 54 -19.68 1.84 -0.46
N THR A 55 -19.88 0.77 0.29
CA THR A 55 -20.07 0.83 1.74
C THR A 55 -19.07 -0.08 2.42
N ILE A 56 -18.37 0.47 3.41
CA ILE A 56 -17.40 -0.25 4.24
C ILE A 56 -18.08 -0.67 5.53
N THR A 57 -17.98 -1.97 5.82
CA THR A 57 -18.48 -2.60 7.05
C THR A 57 -17.36 -3.39 7.73
N ASN A 58 -17.53 -3.66 9.03
CA ASN A 58 -16.54 -4.38 9.85
C ASN A 58 -15.15 -3.72 9.86
N GLY A 59 -15.09 -2.42 9.53
CA GLY A 59 -13.87 -1.61 9.46
C GLY A 59 -13.60 -0.79 10.73
N GLY A 60 -14.42 -0.90 11.76
CA GLY A 60 -14.29 -0.06 12.95
C GLY A 60 -14.48 1.42 12.61
N ILE A 61 -13.43 2.23 12.82
CA ILE A 61 -13.44 3.67 12.49
C ILE A 61 -13.57 3.97 10.97
N PHE A 62 -13.37 2.97 10.12
CA PHE A 62 -13.53 3.08 8.66
C PHE A 62 -14.93 2.70 8.18
N ASN A 63 -15.84 2.29 9.07
CA ASN A 63 -17.23 2.06 8.68
C ASN A 63 -17.82 3.34 8.09
N GLY A 64 -18.34 3.25 6.86
CA GLY A 64 -18.85 4.42 6.16
C GLY A 64 -19.06 4.16 4.68
N THR A 65 -19.06 5.23 3.91
CA THR A 65 -19.18 5.19 2.45
C THR A 65 -17.85 5.50 1.78
N ALA A 66 -17.60 4.87 0.66
CA ALA A 66 -16.45 5.15 -0.20
C ALA A 66 -16.94 5.58 -1.57
N ALA A 67 -16.33 6.63 -2.11
CA ALA A 67 -16.55 7.11 -3.47
C ALA A 67 -15.18 7.24 -4.15
N THR A 68 -14.99 6.53 -5.25
CA THR A 68 -13.77 6.58 -6.07
C THR A 68 -14.08 7.25 -7.40
N ILE A 69 -13.22 8.16 -7.82
CA ILE A 69 -13.19 8.73 -9.16
C ILE A 69 -11.94 8.18 -9.86
N PHE A 70 -12.12 7.50 -10.97
CA PHE A 70 -11.01 7.01 -11.77
C PHE A 70 -10.48 8.12 -12.67
N ASN A 71 -9.17 8.28 -12.70
CA ASN A 71 -8.52 9.34 -13.47
C ASN A 71 -8.59 9.03 -14.97
N ASP A 72 -9.20 9.90 -15.75
CA ASP A 72 -9.30 9.79 -17.20
C ASP A 72 -7.92 9.66 -17.83
N GLY A 73 -7.78 8.72 -18.77
CA GLY A 73 -6.52 8.48 -19.47
C GLY A 73 -5.44 7.77 -18.64
N SER A 74 -5.72 7.39 -17.39
CA SER A 74 -4.76 6.65 -16.56
C SER A 74 -4.69 5.16 -16.87
N VAL A 75 -5.57 4.63 -17.70
CA VAL A 75 -5.59 3.21 -18.06
C VAL A 75 -4.39 2.88 -18.94
N VAL A 76 -3.49 2.05 -18.41
CA VAL A 76 -2.29 1.60 -19.12
C VAL A 76 -2.33 0.08 -19.26
N PRO A 77 -2.27 -0.44 -20.51
CA PRO A 77 -2.08 -1.87 -20.73
C PRO A 77 -0.78 -2.38 -20.10
N THR A 78 -0.82 -3.59 -19.58
CA THR A 78 0.39 -4.27 -19.12
C THR A 78 0.96 -5.18 -20.21
N ALA A 79 2.04 -5.91 -19.93
CA ALA A 79 2.57 -6.93 -20.83
C ALA A 79 1.58 -8.10 -21.02
N ASP A 80 0.69 -8.34 -20.06
CA ASP A 80 -0.44 -9.27 -20.19
C ASP A 80 -1.63 -8.53 -20.80
N PRO A 81 -2.11 -8.94 -21.99
CA PRO A 81 -3.21 -8.26 -22.68
C PRO A 81 -4.56 -8.34 -21.93
N THR A 82 -4.65 -9.19 -20.91
CA THR A 82 -5.85 -9.33 -20.07
C THR A 82 -5.83 -8.44 -18.85
N THR A 83 -4.74 -7.71 -18.62
CA THR A 83 -4.51 -6.92 -17.41
C THR A 83 -4.20 -5.46 -17.75
N VAL A 84 -4.84 -4.55 -17.04
CA VAL A 84 -4.58 -3.11 -17.13
C VAL A 84 -4.25 -2.54 -15.76
N THR A 85 -3.54 -1.42 -15.74
CA THR A 85 -3.38 -0.58 -14.54
C THR A 85 -4.08 0.74 -14.75
N PHE A 86 -4.58 1.33 -13.67
CA PHE A 86 -5.16 2.68 -13.68
C PHE A 86 -5.06 3.32 -12.29
N THR A 87 -5.29 4.61 -12.23
CA THR A 87 -5.27 5.39 -10.99
C THR A 87 -6.63 6.00 -10.70
N GLY A 88 -6.83 6.40 -9.46
CA GLY A 88 -8.04 7.09 -9.01
C GLY A 88 -7.80 7.77 -7.68
N ASP A 89 -8.82 8.49 -7.24
CA ASP A 89 -8.86 9.13 -5.94
C ASP A 89 -10.10 8.64 -5.20
N THR A 90 -9.92 8.16 -3.97
CA THR A 90 -11.03 7.67 -3.15
C THR A 90 -11.26 8.58 -1.95
N VAL A 91 -12.52 8.90 -1.71
CA VAL A 91 -13.00 9.59 -0.52
C VAL A 91 -13.80 8.61 0.33
N ILE A 92 -13.31 8.34 1.54
CA ILE A 92 -14.02 7.51 2.53
C ILE A 92 -14.60 8.43 3.59
N THR A 93 -15.92 8.48 3.66
CA THR A 93 -16.68 9.29 4.63
C THR A 93 -17.14 8.40 5.77
N THR A 94 -16.75 8.73 6.99
CA THR A 94 -17.07 8.02 8.23
C THR A 94 -17.67 8.96 9.26
N ASN A 95 -18.17 8.43 10.37
CA ASN A 95 -18.61 9.26 11.51
C ASN A 95 -17.44 9.98 12.22
N ALA A 96 -16.20 9.55 11.98
CA ALA A 96 -15.00 10.09 12.64
C ALA A 96 -14.27 11.14 11.79
N GLY A 97 -14.62 11.28 10.53
CA GLY A 97 -14.01 12.21 9.58
C GLY A 97 -13.99 11.66 8.16
N VAL A 98 -13.27 12.36 7.30
CA VAL A 98 -13.09 12.02 5.90
C VAL A 98 -11.64 11.61 5.66
N LEU A 99 -11.44 10.45 5.04
CA LEU A 99 -10.16 9.97 4.58
C LEU A 99 -10.09 10.10 3.06
N VAL A 100 -9.05 10.74 2.56
CA VAL A 100 -8.77 10.87 1.12
C VAL A 100 -7.56 10.04 0.77
N THR A 101 -7.61 9.34 -0.36
CA THR A 101 -6.50 8.52 -0.84
C THR A 101 -6.23 8.74 -2.32
N HIS A 102 -4.97 8.56 -2.72
CA HIS A 102 -4.53 8.44 -4.10
C HIS A 102 -4.24 6.97 -4.40
N ASP A 103 -4.86 6.44 -5.42
CA ASP A 103 -4.98 5.01 -5.61
C ASP A 103 -4.32 4.53 -6.89
N VAL A 104 -3.79 3.31 -6.81
CA VAL A 104 -3.32 2.54 -7.97
C VAL A 104 -4.06 1.20 -7.98
N TYR A 105 -4.62 0.86 -9.11
CA TYR A 105 -5.37 -0.37 -9.32
C TYR A 105 -4.74 -1.20 -10.43
N VAL A 106 -4.88 -2.52 -10.30
CA VAL A 106 -4.62 -3.48 -11.37
C VAL A 106 -5.91 -4.25 -11.61
N PHE A 107 -6.35 -4.37 -12.86
CA PHE A 107 -7.54 -5.12 -13.19
C PHE A 107 -7.22 -6.26 -14.16
N ASP A 108 -7.60 -7.48 -13.77
CA ASP A 108 -7.49 -8.70 -14.57
C ASP A 108 -8.90 -9.07 -15.10
N PHE A 109 -9.12 -8.86 -16.37
CA PHE A 109 -10.41 -9.10 -17.01
C PHE A 109 -10.80 -10.59 -17.06
N VAL A 110 -9.82 -11.49 -17.11
CA VAL A 110 -10.06 -12.93 -17.19
C VAL A 110 -10.47 -13.51 -15.85
N ARG A 111 -9.79 -13.06 -14.78
CA ARG A 111 -10.05 -13.55 -13.42
C ARG A 111 -11.09 -12.73 -12.68
N SER A 112 -11.51 -11.60 -13.24
CA SER A 112 -12.42 -10.65 -12.58
C SER A 112 -11.91 -10.24 -11.19
N LEU A 113 -10.62 -9.91 -11.10
CA LEU A 113 -9.92 -9.48 -9.89
C LEU A 113 -9.37 -8.08 -10.07
N GLY A 114 -9.48 -7.27 -9.01
CA GLY A 114 -8.98 -5.90 -8.99
C GLY A 114 -8.23 -5.59 -7.69
N PRO A 115 -6.97 -6.01 -7.52
CA PRO A 115 -6.17 -5.52 -6.41
C PRO A 115 -5.91 -4.02 -6.56
N GLY A 116 -5.92 -3.31 -5.42
CA GLY A 116 -5.64 -1.89 -5.36
C GLY A 116 -4.83 -1.52 -4.13
N MET A 117 -4.10 -0.42 -4.25
CA MET A 117 -3.34 0.21 -3.18
C MET A 117 -3.81 1.65 -3.05
N LEU A 118 -4.34 2.00 -1.88
CA LEU A 118 -4.86 3.29 -1.51
C LEU A 118 -3.84 3.98 -0.59
N ARG A 119 -3.17 5.00 -1.07
CA ARG A 119 -2.22 5.79 -0.29
C ARG A 119 -2.93 6.99 0.31
N ILE A 120 -2.90 7.12 1.62
CA ILE A 120 -3.57 8.21 2.33
C ILE A 120 -2.94 9.55 2.00
N ASP A 121 -3.78 10.55 1.68
CA ASP A 121 -3.40 11.95 1.57
C ASP A 121 -3.62 12.65 2.93
N PRO A 122 -2.53 12.97 3.66
CA PRO A 122 -2.63 13.60 4.97
C PRO A 122 -3.19 15.03 4.91
N SER A 123 -3.05 15.71 3.78
CA SER A 123 -3.42 17.12 3.62
C SER A 123 -4.91 17.29 3.28
N ALA A 124 -5.51 16.33 2.60
CA ALA A 124 -6.90 16.34 2.19
C ALA A 124 -7.83 15.63 3.18
N SER A 125 -7.27 14.81 4.08
CA SER A 125 -8.04 14.09 5.10
C SER A 125 -8.45 14.99 6.27
N THR A 126 -9.60 14.70 6.91
CA THR A 126 -10.18 15.53 7.97
C THR A 126 -10.62 14.72 9.19
N GLY A 127 -11.02 15.41 10.26
CA GLY A 127 -11.42 14.78 11.52
C GLY A 127 -10.26 14.03 12.15
N ILE A 128 -10.47 12.83 12.65
CA ILE A 128 -9.38 12.02 13.23
C ILE A 128 -8.34 11.60 12.19
N PHE A 129 -8.63 11.72 10.89
CA PHE A 129 -7.73 11.37 9.79
C PHE A 129 -6.86 12.54 9.32
N ALA A 130 -7.05 13.75 9.87
CA ALA A 130 -6.21 14.90 9.55
C ALA A 130 -4.74 14.60 9.84
N GLY A 131 -3.86 14.78 8.86
CA GLY A 131 -2.43 14.48 8.98
C GLY A 131 -2.10 12.97 9.04
N ALA A 132 -3.09 12.09 8.93
CA ALA A 132 -2.85 10.65 8.95
C ALA A 132 -2.07 10.20 7.70
N THR A 133 -1.22 9.20 7.88
CA THR A 133 -0.43 8.57 6.81
C THR A 133 -0.66 7.07 6.79
N GLY A 134 -0.33 6.42 5.69
CA GLY A 134 -0.43 4.97 5.60
C GLY A 134 -0.90 4.48 4.23
N VAL A 135 -1.10 3.18 4.17
CA VAL A 135 -1.55 2.50 2.96
C VAL A 135 -2.61 1.46 3.33
N VAL A 136 -3.68 1.45 2.56
CA VAL A 136 -4.73 0.42 2.62
C VAL A 136 -4.71 -0.34 1.31
N TYR A 137 -4.68 -1.64 1.39
CA TYR A 137 -4.81 -2.54 0.26
C TYR A 137 -6.25 -3.03 0.17
N LEU A 138 -6.72 -3.18 -1.04
CA LEU A 138 -7.97 -3.85 -1.31
C LEU A 138 -7.78 -4.92 -2.38
N ASN A 139 -8.64 -5.91 -2.36
CA ASN A 139 -8.73 -6.91 -3.42
C ASN A 139 -10.20 -7.08 -3.77
N VAL A 140 -10.59 -6.51 -4.90
CA VAL A 140 -11.95 -6.58 -5.41
C VAL A 140 -12.16 -7.88 -6.17
N ILE A 141 -13.22 -8.59 -5.85
CA ILE A 141 -13.77 -9.69 -6.64
C ILE A 141 -15.04 -9.16 -7.29
N PHE A 142 -15.09 -9.13 -8.60
CA PHE A 142 -16.23 -8.64 -9.34
C PHE A 142 -17.31 -9.72 -9.41
N GLY A 143 -18.51 -9.39 -8.94
CA GLY A 143 -19.70 -10.25 -9.01
C GLY A 143 -20.48 -10.08 -10.33
N GLY A 144 -20.05 -9.11 -11.16
CA GLY A 144 -20.63 -8.73 -12.44
C GLY A 144 -20.04 -7.40 -12.89
N PRO A 145 -20.47 -6.86 -14.06
CA PRO A 145 -19.88 -5.65 -14.60
C PRO A 145 -20.09 -4.38 -13.74
N GLU A 146 -21.11 -4.38 -12.91
CA GLU A 146 -21.51 -3.21 -12.12
C GLU A 146 -21.36 -3.41 -10.60
N SER A 147 -20.86 -4.55 -10.13
CA SER A 147 -20.76 -4.82 -8.70
C SER A 147 -19.56 -5.67 -8.33
N GLY A 148 -19.08 -5.47 -7.10
CA GLY A 148 -17.97 -6.22 -6.54
C GLY A 148 -17.97 -6.21 -5.02
N GLN A 149 -17.13 -7.06 -4.49
CA GLN A 149 -16.83 -7.14 -3.06
C GLN A 149 -15.32 -7.08 -2.87
N ALA A 150 -14.86 -6.36 -1.85
CA ALA A 150 -13.45 -6.33 -1.49
C ALA A 150 -13.24 -6.53 0.00
N LYS A 151 -12.06 -7.04 0.32
CA LYS A 151 -11.50 -6.97 1.67
C LYS A 151 -10.48 -5.83 1.71
N LEU A 152 -10.55 -5.06 2.77
CA LEU A 152 -9.58 -4.02 3.09
C LEU A 152 -8.58 -4.56 4.10
N ALA A 153 -7.31 -4.28 3.91
CA ALA A 153 -6.25 -4.59 4.86
C ALA A 153 -5.14 -3.54 4.74
N GLY A 154 -4.57 -3.09 5.84
CA GLY A 154 -3.51 -2.09 5.78
C GLY A 154 -3.16 -1.53 7.13
N GLN A 155 -2.52 -0.37 7.12
CA GLN A 155 -2.15 0.36 8.33
C GLN A 155 -2.37 1.85 8.12
N ILE A 156 -2.90 2.50 9.15
CA ILE A 156 -2.99 3.95 9.25
C ILE A 156 -2.25 4.43 10.49
N CYS A 157 -1.47 5.47 10.32
CA CYS A 157 -0.74 6.15 11.40
C CYS A 157 -1.34 7.54 11.56
N PHE A 158 -1.91 7.81 12.73
CA PHE A 158 -2.53 9.11 13.02
C PHE A 158 -1.46 10.14 13.38
N ALA A 159 -1.72 11.41 13.08
CA ALA A 159 -0.88 12.49 13.56
C ALA A 159 -0.88 12.52 15.10
N LYS A 160 0.25 12.91 15.69
CA LYS A 160 0.30 13.19 17.13
C LYS A 160 -0.39 14.52 17.38
N GLU A 161 -1.28 14.56 18.35
CA GLU A 161 -1.82 15.80 18.90
C GLU A 161 -0.73 16.65 19.54
#